data_4eef62f7d117e69fde33ecc46ed3f673
#
_entry.id   4eef62f7d117e69fde33ecc46ed3f673
#
_cell.length_a   1.000
_cell.length_b   1.000
_cell.length_c   1.000
_cell.angle_alpha   90.00
_cell.angle_beta   90.00
_cell.angle_gamma   90.00
#
_symmetry.space_group_name_H-M   'P 1'
#
loop_
_entity.id
_entity.type
_entity.pdbx_description
1 polymer ?
#
loop_
_entity_poly.entity_id
_entity_poly.type
_entity_poly.pdbx_seq_one_letter_code
_entity_poly.pdbx_strand_id
1 'polypeptide(L)'
;MAANCTWDSMDVHLLRVLHALLTECSVSKAARRLNQSQPAVSTALRRLRDITGDQLLVRSRNGMTPTERGAGLLEPVKIALQQIEAIAVRQVKFDAASSRRVFNIATPDYLNAVLLGEIVARLRKFAPNSQVAFHSLGPDFDYARALETGELDVVIGNWPQPPENLRMAPLFDDDVVCIMRKGHPLAGSKLSTEDYLAAEHLVPTPYAVGQRGVIDLHLARERLKRNVVAYVPYFGLVPYLLLETDMLFSSPRIFAEHCARMMPLTVVEAPIDFPKMNFYLLWHDRSHYEEECRWFREQITTVARSSPAIPRAQAAAATGIAVTPALAPA
;
A
#
# COMPACT_ATOMS: atom_id res chain seq x y z
N MET A 1 14.31 43.52 31.18
CA MET A 1 14.01 42.18 31.72
C MET A 1 12.93 41.57 30.89
N ALA A 2 13.29 40.66 29.99
CA ALA A 2 12.31 39.90 29.19
C ALA A 2 11.64 38.90 30.12
N ALA A 3 10.33 39.05 30.34
CA ALA A 3 9.53 38.06 31.04
C ALA A 3 9.63 36.73 30.25
N ASN A 4 10.17 35.72 30.92
CA ASN A 4 10.09 34.33 30.43
C ASN A 4 8.60 33.96 30.32
N CYS A 5 8.04 34.17 29.16
CA CYS A 5 6.70 33.70 28.85
C CYS A 5 6.79 32.18 28.72
N THR A 6 6.44 31.47 29.76
CA THR A 6 6.45 29.99 29.81
C THR A 6 5.28 29.51 29.01
N TRP A 7 5.51 29.29 27.67
CA TRP A 7 4.56 28.67 26.75
C TRP A 7 4.07 27.30 27.26
N ASP A 8 4.91 26.61 28.05
CA ASP A 8 4.59 25.35 28.70
C ASP A 8 3.40 25.41 29.67
N SER A 9 2.99 26.61 30.06
CA SER A 9 1.83 26.80 30.95
C SER A 9 0.51 27.07 30.23
N MET A 10 0.53 27.27 28.89
CA MET A 10 -0.65 27.54 28.06
C MET A 10 -1.12 26.25 27.35
N ASP A 11 -2.07 25.56 27.91
CA ASP A 11 -2.68 24.36 27.32
C ASP A 11 -3.93 24.68 26.49
N VAL A 12 -4.40 23.69 25.71
CA VAL A 12 -5.58 23.83 24.86
C VAL A 12 -6.83 24.18 25.68
N HIS A 13 -6.93 23.69 26.90
CA HIS A 13 -8.04 24.00 27.79
C HIS A 13 -8.06 25.49 28.13
N LEU A 14 -6.93 26.07 28.50
CA LEU A 14 -6.81 27.50 28.78
C LEU A 14 -7.11 28.36 27.56
N LEU A 15 -6.71 27.94 26.34
CA LEU A 15 -7.08 28.63 25.10
C LEU A 15 -8.60 28.61 24.86
N ARG A 16 -9.28 27.49 25.10
CA ARG A 16 -10.75 27.42 25.04
C ARG A 16 -11.45 28.30 26.04
N VAL A 17 -10.93 28.34 27.28
CA VAL A 17 -11.45 29.22 28.35
C VAL A 17 -11.24 30.69 27.97
N LEU A 18 -10.05 31.06 27.50
CA LEU A 18 -9.76 32.42 27.02
C LEU A 18 -10.69 32.86 25.91
N HIS A 19 -10.86 32.04 24.88
CA HIS A 19 -11.79 32.33 23.78
C HIS A 19 -13.24 32.53 24.28
N ALA A 20 -13.73 31.64 25.16
CA ALA A 20 -15.07 31.75 25.72
C ALA A 20 -15.25 33.02 26.58
N LEU A 21 -14.27 33.36 27.40
CA LEU A 21 -14.30 34.56 28.26
C LEU A 21 -14.33 35.85 27.46
N LEU A 22 -13.48 35.96 26.43
CA LEU A 22 -13.40 37.13 25.55
C LEU A 22 -14.65 37.27 24.65
N THR A 23 -15.23 36.16 24.25
CA THR A 23 -16.48 36.17 23.43
C THR A 23 -17.70 36.53 24.28
N GLU A 24 -17.86 35.91 25.45
CA GLU A 24 -19.05 36.06 26.29
C GLU A 24 -19.00 37.27 27.20
N CYS A 25 -17.82 37.85 27.41
CA CYS A 25 -17.58 38.94 28.36
C CYS A 25 -18.19 38.69 29.73
N SER A 26 -18.25 37.42 30.15
CA SER A 26 -18.90 36.97 31.39
C SER A 26 -18.39 35.62 31.83
N VAL A 27 -17.87 35.52 33.04
CA VAL A 27 -17.37 34.26 33.63
C VAL A 27 -18.49 33.20 33.70
N SER A 28 -19.71 33.61 34.09
CA SER A 28 -20.83 32.69 34.27
C SER A 28 -21.36 32.19 32.91
N LYS A 29 -21.38 33.04 31.84
CA LYS A 29 -21.76 32.63 30.51
C LYS A 29 -20.69 31.74 29.88
N ALA A 30 -19.40 32.09 30.01
CA ALA A 30 -18.30 31.26 29.57
C ALA A 30 -18.31 29.86 30.22
N ALA A 31 -18.57 29.79 31.54
CA ALA A 31 -18.70 28.55 32.29
C ALA A 31 -19.82 27.63 31.70
N ARG A 32 -20.98 28.22 31.47
CA ARG A 32 -22.12 27.50 30.82
C ARG A 32 -21.75 27.02 29.43
N ARG A 33 -21.16 27.87 28.59
CA ARG A 33 -20.73 27.51 27.22
C ARG A 33 -19.72 26.38 27.20
N LEU A 34 -18.84 26.31 28.18
CA LEU A 34 -17.81 25.28 28.29
C LEU A 34 -18.27 24.03 29.07
N ASN A 35 -19.49 24.04 29.59
CA ASN A 35 -20.03 22.99 30.46
C ASN A 35 -19.15 22.76 31.71
N GLN A 36 -18.70 23.88 32.35
CA GLN A 36 -17.83 23.89 33.51
C GLN A 36 -18.46 24.68 34.65
N SER A 37 -17.90 24.50 35.86
CA SER A 37 -18.31 25.32 37.01
C SER A 37 -17.72 26.73 36.92
N GLN A 38 -18.44 27.73 37.42
CA GLN A 38 -17.96 29.11 37.47
C GLN A 38 -16.65 29.27 38.28
N PRO A 39 -16.45 28.58 39.42
CA PRO A 39 -15.16 28.58 40.10
C PRO A 39 -14.00 28.09 39.27
N ALA A 40 -14.20 27.02 38.45
CA ALA A 40 -13.16 26.49 37.56
C ALA A 40 -12.72 27.53 36.55
N VAL A 41 -13.68 28.16 35.85
CA VAL A 41 -13.42 29.23 34.87
C VAL A 41 -12.78 30.46 35.53
N SER A 42 -13.17 30.80 36.75
CA SER A 42 -12.51 31.89 37.51
C SER A 42 -11.04 31.58 37.86
N THR A 43 -10.74 30.36 38.22
CA THR A 43 -9.37 29.89 38.42
C THR A 43 -8.54 29.92 37.15
N ALA A 44 -9.11 29.45 36.04
CA ALA A 44 -8.47 29.54 34.74
C ALA A 44 -8.23 30.99 34.29
N LEU A 45 -9.18 31.91 34.53
CA LEU A 45 -8.98 33.34 34.25
C LEU A 45 -7.84 33.92 35.04
N ARG A 46 -7.67 33.55 36.33
CA ARG A 46 -6.53 33.99 37.16
C ARG A 46 -5.22 33.52 36.51
N ARG A 47 -5.12 32.23 36.18
CA ARG A 47 -3.94 31.67 35.54
C ARG A 47 -3.64 32.33 34.18
N LEU A 48 -4.67 32.64 33.38
CA LEU A 48 -4.52 33.37 32.11
C LEU A 48 -3.96 34.79 32.35
N ARG A 49 -4.41 35.50 33.38
CA ARG A 49 -3.87 36.80 33.80
C ARG A 49 -2.39 36.73 34.16
N ASP A 50 -2.01 35.71 34.93
CA ASP A 50 -0.62 35.49 35.32
C ASP A 50 0.27 35.21 34.09
N ILE A 51 -0.21 34.38 33.13
CA ILE A 51 0.52 34.06 31.90
C ILE A 51 0.64 35.28 30.99
N THR A 52 -0.46 36.03 30.79
CA THR A 52 -0.50 37.14 29.84
C THR A 52 0.02 38.46 30.42
N GLY A 53 0.11 38.56 31.71
CA GLY A 53 0.42 39.82 32.42
C GLY A 53 -0.65 40.89 32.22
N ASP A 54 -1.90 40.49 31.88
CA ASP A 54 -3.01 41.40 31.57
C ASP A 54 -4.29 40.96 32.28
N GLN A 55 -5.18 41.90 32.63
CA GLN A 55 -6.45 41.60 33.26
C GLN A 55 -7.44 40.89 32.34
N LEU A 56 -7.24 40.96 31.03
CA LEU A 56 -8.03 40.36 29.92
C LEU A 56 -9.49 40.83 29.88
N LEU A 57 -10.15 40.89 31.03
CA LEU A 57 -11.51 41.38 31.24
C LEU A 57 -11.54 42.29 32.45
N VAL A 58 -12.11 43.50 32.31
CA VAL A 58 -12.30 44.50 33.34
C VAL A 58 -13.79 44.84 33.52
N ARG A 59 -14.19 45.30 34.69
CA ARG A 59 -15.57 45.74 34.98
C ARG A 59 -15.90 47.01 34.20
N SER A 60 -17.08 47.04 33.61
CA SER A 60 -17.69 48.20 32.96
C SER A 60 -19.10 48.46 33.49
N ARG A 61 -19.73 49.56 33.13
CA ARG A 61 -21.11 49.90 33.54
C ARG A 61 -22.12 48.82 33.18
N ASN A 62 -21.89 48.07 32.09
CA ASN A 62 -22.79 47.07 31.58
C ASN A 62 -22.29 45.60 31.79
N GLY A 63 -21.37 45.37 32.71
CA GLY A 63 -20.81 44.04 32.96
C GLY A 63 -19.29 44.01 32.87
N MET A 64 -18.74 43.09 32.10
CA MET A 64 -17.31 42.99 31.83
C MET A 64 -17.02 43.32 30.36
N THR A 65 -15.87 43.93 30.13
CA THR A 65 -15.39 44.25 28.77
C THR A 65 -13.93 43.78 28.63
N PRO A 66 -13.49 43.34 27.46
CA PRO A 66 -12.10 43.00 27.22
C PRO A 66 -11.19 44.23 27.34
N THR A 67 -9.97 44.05 27.89
CA THR A 67 -8.89 45.00 27.73
C THR A 67 -8.50 45.11 26.25
N GLU A 68 -7.71 46.13 25.89
CA GLU A 68 -7.18 46.27 24.52
C GLU A 68 -6.38 45.02 24.11
N ARG A 69 -5.53 44.51 25.05
CA ARG A 69 -4.78 43.27 24.85
C ARG A 69 -5.68 42.06 24.76
N GLY A 70 -6.71 41.96 25.60
CA GLY A 70 -7.71 40.90 25.54
C GLY A 70 -8.44 40.87 24.22
N ALA A 71 -8.90 42.01 23.72
CA ALA A 71 -9.55 42.14 22.41
C ALA A 71 -8.62 41.70 21.27
N GLY A 72 -7.34 42.10 21.34
CA GLY A 72 -6.32 41.70 20.35
C GLY A 72 -5.99 40.18 20.35
N LEU A 73 -6.27 39.46 21.45
CA LEU A 73 -6.04 38.01 21.55
C LEU A 73 -7.20 37.19 21.01
N LEU A 74 -8.37 37.75 20.78
CA LEU A 74 -9.57 36.98 20.40
C LEU A 74 -9.37 36.22 19.08
N GLU A 75 -8.94 36.92 18.02
CA GLU A 75 -8.76 36.30 16.70
C GLU A 75 -7.55 35.34 16.65
N PRO A 76 -6.36 35.66 17.19
CA PRO A 76 -5.25 34.71 17.28
C PRO A 76 -5.61 33.41 18.01
N VAL A 77 -6.34 33.51 19.13
CA VAL A 77 -6.75 32.31 19.90
C VAL A 77 -7.76 31.47 19.11
N LYS A 78 -8.68 32.10 18.41
CA LYS A 78 -9.65 31.42 17.55
C LYS A 78 -8.93 30.64 16.43
N ILE A 79 -7.95 31.27 15.75
CA ILE A 79 -7.15 30.62 14.70
C ILE A 79 -6.37 29.44 15.28
N ALA A 80 -5.72 29.60 16.45
CA ALA A 80 -4.99 28.51 17.12
C ALA A 80 -5.92 27.32 17.42
N LEU A 81 -7.10 27.57 17.97
CA LEU A 81 -8.08 26.52 18.26
C LEU A 81 -8.56 25.81 16.99
N GLN A 82 -8.78 26.54 15.91
CA GLN A 82 -9.12 25.94 14.60
C GLN A 82 -8.01 25.05 14.06
N GLN A 83 -6.75 25.46 14.20
CA GLN A 83 -5.59 24.63 13.79
C GLN A 83 -5.50 23.35 14.63
N ILE A 84 -5.71 23.45 15.94
CA ILE A 84 -5.73 22.29 16.83
C ILE A 84 -6.91 21.35 16.49
N GLU A 85 -8.08 21.90 16.23
CA GLU A 85 -9.23 21.11 15.79
C GLU A 85 -8.97 20.40 14.46
N ALA A 86 -8.28 21.06 13.51
CA ALA A 86 -7.89 20.44 12.25
C ALA A 86 -6.96 19.22 12.42
N ILE A 87 -6.10 19.24 13.46
CA ILE A 87 -5.25 18.08 13.82
C ILE A 87 -6.12 16.95 14.40
N ALA A 88 -7.14 17.27 15.18
CA ALA A 88 -8.00 16.32 15.88
C ALA A 88 -9.15 15.80 15.01
N VAL A 89 -9.53 16.52 13.96
CA VAL A 89 -10.58 16.09 13.05
C VAL A 89 -10.08 14.86 12.31
N ARG A 90 -10.71 13.71 12.58
CA ARG A 90 -10.54 12.48 11.78
C ARG A 90 -10.57 12.86 10.31
N GLN A 91 -9.57 12.35 9.58
CA GLN A 91 -9.46 12.51 8.13
C GLN A 91 -10.84 12.50 7.47
N VAL A 92 -11.05 13.43 6.57
CA VAL A 92 -12.25 13.46 5.71
C VAL A 92 -12.41 12.08 5.13
N LYS A 93 -13.56 11.46 5.35
CA LYS A 93 -13.86 10.13 4.81
C LYS A 93 -13.46 10.08 3.34
N PHE A 94 -12.61 9.15 2.97
CA PHE A 94 -12.11 9.02 1.60
C PHE A 94 -13.29 8.82 0.63
N ASP A 95 -13.38 9.70 -0.34
CA ASP A 95 -14.29 9.58 -1.47
C ASP A 95 -13.50 9.26 -2.74
N ALA A 96 -13.60 8.03 -3.20
CA ALA A 96 -12.89 7.56 -4.39
C ALA A 96 -13.27 8.36 -5.65
N ALA A 97 -14.53 8.79 -5.78
CA ALA A 97 -15.01 9.48 -6.96
C ALA A 97 -14.38 10.87 -7.14
N SER A 98 -14.06 11.55 -6.05
CA SER A 98 -13.43 12.88 -6.04
C SER A 98 -11.90 12.83 -5.94
N SER A 99 -11.31 11.68 -5.60
CA SER A 99 -9.86 11.53 -5.42
C SER A 99 -9.09 11.80 -6.71
N ARG A 100 -7.98 12.57 -6.58
CA ARG A 100 -7.02 12.83 -7.66
C ARG A 100 -5.66 12.17 -7.40
N ARG A 101 -5.62 11.21 -6.50
CA ARG A 101 -4.40 10.51 -6.12
C ARG A 101 -3.80 9.73 -7.29
N VAL A 102 -2.48 9.68 -7.35
CA VAL A 102 -1.75 8.70 -8.15
C VAL A 102 -1.48 7.49 -7.26
N PHE A 103 -2.04 6.33 -7.62
CA PHE A 103 -1.77 5.07 -6.95
C PHE A 103 -0.57 4.39 -7.62
N ASN A 104 0.47 4.12 -6.84
CA ASN A 104 1.72 3.53 -7.31
C ASN A 104 1.77 2.05 -6.96
N ILE A 105 1.89 1.21 -7.97
CA ILE A 105 1.92 -0.24 -7.83
C ILE A 105 3.16 -0.81 -8.53
N ALA A 106 3.99 -1.59 -7.82
CA ALA A 106 5.06 -2.33 -8.46
C ALA A 106 4.66 -3.78 -8.69
N THR A 107 5.02 -4.31 -9.86
CA THR A 107 4.71 -5.67 -10.26
C THR A 107 5.86 -6.27 -11.07
N PRO A 108 6.07 -7.61 -11.03
CA PRO A 108 6.91 -8.26 -12.01
C PRO A 108 6.24 -8.19 -13.39
N ASP A 109 7.03 -8.20 -14.43
CA ASP A 109 6.57 -8.09 -15.83
C ASP A 109 5.88 -9.37 -16.35
N TYR A 110 5.95 -10.47 -15.61
CA TYR A 110 5.19 -11.71 -15.89
C TYR A 110 3.80 -11.74 -15.21
N LEU A 111 3.46 -10.73 -14.41
CA LEU A 111 2.09 -10.65 -13.92
C LEU A 111 1.13 -10.45 -15.08
N ASN A 112 0.03 -11.21 -15.07
CA ASN A 112 -0.90 -11.26 -16.19
C ASN A 112 -1.41 -9.87 -16.58
N ALA A 113 -1.20 -9.48 -17.84
CA ALA A 113 -1.62 -8.20 -18.39
C ALA A 113 -3.15 -7.98 -18.30
N VAL A 114 -3.95 -9.06 -18.35
CA VAL A 114 -5.42 -8.97 -18.18
C VAL A 114 -5.75 -8.51 -16.76
N LEU A 115 -5.09 -9.05 -15.73
CA LEU A 115 -5.29 -8.64 -14.35
C LEU A 115 -4.96 -7.16 -14.16
N LEU A 116 -3.84 -6.68 -14.73
CA LEU A 116 -3.47 -5.27 -14.68
C LEU A 116 -4.50 -4.38 -15.39
N GLY A 117 -4.98 -4.80 -16.55
CA GLY A 117 -6.05 -4.12 -17.28
C GLY A 117 -7.35 -4.02 -16.49
N GLU A 118 -7.74 -5.09 -15.80
CA GLU A 118 -8.92 -5.11 -14.92
C GLU A 118 -8.77 -4.19 -13.70
N ILE A 119 -7.56 -4.10 -13.11
CA ILE A 119 -7.27 -3.13 -12.04
C ILE A 119 -7.47 -1.71 -12.56
N VAL A 120 -6.92 -1.37 -13.74
CA VAL A 120 -7.09 -0.05 -14.36
C VAL A 120 -8.56 0.23 -14.64
N ALA A 121 -9.28 -0.70 -15.28
CA ALA A 121 -10.70 -0.55 -15.59
C ALA A 121 -11.53 -0.30 -14.34
N ARG A 122 -11.23 -1.00 -13.25
CA ARG A 122 -11.91 -0.85 -11.97
C ARG A 122 -11.62 0.52 -11.35
N LEU A 123 -10.37 0.99 -11.35
CA LEU A 123 -10.03 2.34 -10.88
C LEU A 123 -10.76 3.41 -11.72
N ARG A 124 -10.75 3.28 -13.04
CA ARG A 124 -11.48 4.23 -13.93
C ARG A 124 -12.97 4.30 -13.62
N LYS A 125 -13.57 3.18 -13.21
CA LYS A 125 -14.99 3.11 -12.85
C LYS A 125 -15.30 3.79 -11.52
N PHE A 126 -14.50 3.58 -10.48
CA PHE A 126 -14.82 3.99 -9.11
C PHE A 126 -14.04 5.23 -8.64
N ALA A 127 -12.89 5.53 -9.24
CA ALA A 127 -12.04 6.69 -8.97
C ALA A 127 -11.61 7.36 -10.28
N PRO A 128 -12.56 7.94 -11.06
CA PRO A 128 -12.31 8.40 -12.44
C PRO A 128 -11.27 9.52 -12.54
N ASN A 129 -11.06 10.28 -11.46
CA ASN A 129 -10.11 11.39 -11.41
C ASN A 129 -8.73 10.97 -10.90
N SER A 130 -8.58 9.75 -10.37
CA SER A 130 -7.31 9.18 -9.91
C SER A 130 -6.50 8.63 -11.07
N GLN A 131 -5.21 8.43 -10.84
CA GLN A 131 -4.28 7.79 -11.77
C GLN A 131 -3.72 6.52 -11.14
N VAL A 132 -3.23 5.60 -11.97
CA VAL A 132 -2.41 4.46 -11.53
C VAL A 132 -1.10 4.46 -12.30
N ALA A 133 0.00 4.33 -11.59
CA ALA A 133 1.34 4.18 -12.14
C ALA A 133 1.88 2.79 -11.82
N PHE A 134 2.29 2.06 -12.86
CA PHE A 134 2.94 0.76 -12.72
C PHE A 134 4.46 0.93 -12.74
N HIS A 135 5.11 0.29 -11.77
CA HIS A 135 6.55 0.24 -11.64
C HIS A 135 7.04 -1.18 -11.82
N SER A 136 8.14 -1.37 -12.52
CA SER A 136 8.74 -2.70 -12.70
C SER A 136 9.53 -3.10 -11.46
N LEU A 137 9.37 -4.35 -11.01
CA LEU A 137 10.24 -4.96 -10.03
C LEU A 137 11.52 -5.42 -10.76
N GLY A 138 12.52 -4.57 -10.78
CA GLY A 138 13.86 -4.89 -11.32
C GLY A 138 14.84 -5.36 -10.23
N PRO A 139 16.01 -5.88 -10.63
CA PRO A 139 17.00 -6.41 -9.68
C PRO A 139 17.53 -5.38 -8.69
N ASP A 140 17.61 -4.11 -9.09
CA ASP A 140 18.14 -3.02 -8.27
C ASP A 140 17.04 -2.17 -7.60
N PHE A 141 15.78 -2.60 -7.70
CA PHE A 141 14.65 -1.85 -7.18
C PHE A 141 14.34 -2.23 -5.73
N ASP A 142 14.67 -1.34 -4.80
CA ASP A 142 14.37 -1.49 -3.38
C ASP A 142 12.90 -1.15 -3.10
N TYR A 143 12.02 -2.12 -3.37
CA TYR A 143 10.58 -1.97 -3.15
C TYR A 143 10.22 -1.83 -1.66
N ALA A 144 11.03 -2.38 -0.74
CA ALA A 144 10.75 -2.27 0.69
C ALA A 144 10.91 -0.81 1.14
N ARG A 145 12.02 -0.17 0.74
CA ARG A 145 12.24 1.26 0.97
C ARG A 145 11.19 2.13 0.29
N ALA A 146 10.84 1.82 -0.97
CA ALA A 146 9.83 2.58 -1.71
C ALA A 146 8.43 2.52 -1.05
N LEU A 147 8.07 1.37 -0.43
CA LEU A 147 6.87 1.23 0.39
C LEU A 147 6.98 2.01 1.72
N GLU A 148 8.15 1.97 2.36
CA GLU A 148 8.44 2.70 3.60
C GLU A 148 8.38 4.21 3.39
N THR A 149 8.97 4.73 2.31
CA THR A 149 8.96 6.17 1.98
C THR A 149 7.62 6.65 1.42
N GLY A 150 6.80 5.74 0.86
CA GLY A 150 5.53 6.03 0.22
C GLY A 150 5.64 6.40 -1.26
N GLU A 151 6.76 6.12 -1.88
CA GLU A 151 6.92 6.14 -3.34
C GLU A 151 6.05 5.06 -4.01
N LEU A 152 5.83 3.94 -3.29
CA LEU A 152 4.87 2.91 -3.66
C LEU A 152 3.77 2.80 -2.62
N ASP A 153 2.56 2.50 -3.09
CA ASP A 153 1.42 2.15 -2.24
C ASP A 153 1.38 0.65 -1.96
N VAL A 154 1.63 -0.15 -3.00
CA VAL A 154 1.59 -1.62 -2.94
C VAL A 154 2.59 -2.26 -3.90
N VAL A 155 2.94 -3.50 -3.61
CA VAL A 155 3.70 -4.38 -4.50
C VAL A 155 2.94 -5.69 -4.68
N ILE A 156 2.82 -6.16 -5.91
CA ILE A 156 2.34 -7.52 -6.22
C ILE A 156 3.54 -8.33 -6.69
N GLY A 157 3.71 -9.52 -6.14
CA GLY A 157 4.76 -10.43 -6.58
C GLY A 157 4.65 -11.78 -5.90
N ASN A 158 5.59 -12.66 -6.21
CA ASN A 158 5.73 -13.94 -5.55
C ASN A 158 7.09 -14.03 -4.85
N TRP A 159 7.07 -14.46 -3.61
CA TRP A 159 8.28 -14.66 -2.82
C TRP A 159 8.21 -16.04 -2.16
N PRO A 160 9.30 -16.82 -2.20
CA PRO A 160 9.40 -18.05 -1.39
C PRO A 160 9.28 -17.77 0.10
N GLN A 161 9.77 -16.62 0.54
CA GLN A 161 9.70 -16.11 1.89
C GLN A 161 9.43 -14.59 1.81
N PRO A 162 8.19 -14.16 2.05
CA PRO A 162 7.86 -12.72 2.06
C PRO A 162 8.63 -11.99 3.16
N PRO A 163 8.98 -10.69 2.95
CA PRO A 163 9.65 -9.88 3.96
C PRO A 163 8.83 -9.75 5.25
N GLU A 164 9.45 -9.98 6.40
CA GLU A 164 8.79 -9.94 7.71
C GLU A 164 8.35 -8.54 8.15
N ASN A 165 9.03 -7.50 7.65
CA ASN A 165 8.77 -6.10 8.01
C ASN A 165 7.65 -5.44 7.17
N LEU A 166 7.04 -6.18 6.25
CA LEU A 166 5.93 -5.71 5.43
C LEU A 166 4.65 -6.46 5.77
N ARG A 167 3.53 -5.78 5.64
CA ARG A 167 2.23 -6.43 5.67
C ARG A 167 1.95 -7.11 4.35
N MET A 168 1.27 -8.23 4.41
CA MET A 168 0.94 -8.99 3.21
C MET A 168 -0.49 -9.53 3.26
N ALA A 169 -1.04 -9.73 2.06
CA ALA A 169 -2.25 -10.51 1.85
C ALA A 169 -2.05 -11.45 0.65
N PRO A 170 -2.46 -12.71 0.74
CA PRO A 170 -2.44 -13.61 -0.41
C PRO A 170 -3.45 -13.11 -1.46
N LEU A 171 -3.04 -13.16 -2.73
CA LEU A 171 -3.91 -12.83 -3.86
C LEU A 171 -4.40 -14.09 -4.59
N PHE A 172 -3.47 -14.90 -5.06
CA PHE A 172 -3.72 -16.17 -5.75
C PHE A 172 -2.45 -17.00 -5.78
N ASP A 173 -2.59 -18.26 -6.14
CA ASP A 173 -1.49 -19.18 -6.45
C ASP A 173 -1.55 -19.57 -7.93
N ASP A 174 -0.41 -19.98 -8.49
CA ASP A 174 -0.30 -20.42 -9.87
C ASP A 174 0.63 -21.63 -9.97
N ASP A 175 0.36 -22.48 -10.96
CA ASP A 175 1.18 -23.65 -11.25
C ASP A 175 2.32 -23.28 -12.20
N VAL A 176 3.42 -24.02 -12.14
CA VAL A 176 4.50 -23.92 -13.12
C VAL A 176 4.22 -24.86 -14.29
N VAL A 177 4.24 -24.32 -15.49
CA VAL A 177 4.09 -25.06 -16.75
C VAL A 177 5.24 -24.78 -17.70
N CYS A 178 5.35 -25.56 -18.76
CA CYS A 178 6.29 -25.31 -19.85
C CYS A 178 5.56 -24.73 -21.07
N ILE A 179 6.15 -23.73 -21.71
CA ILE A 179 5.67 -23.15 -22.95
C ILE A 179 6.76 -23.26 -24.02
N MET A 180 6.35 -23.54 -25.23
CA MET A 180 7.19 -23.74 -26.43
C MET A 180 6.44 -23.33 -27.67
N ARG A 181 7.10 -23.23 -28.83
CA ARG A 181 6.44 -22.97 -30.10
C ARG A 181 5.49 -24.11 -30.49
N LYS A 182 4.42 -23.79 -31.20
CA LYS A 182 3.53 -24.80 -31.82
C LYS A 182 4.33 -25.60 -32.84
N GLY A 183 4.25 -26.94 -32.74
CA GLY A 183 5.04 -27.84 -33.60
C GLY A 183 6.48 -28.08 -33.09
N HIS A 184 6.80 -27.69 -31.85
CA HIS A 184 8.02 -28.12 -31.18
C HIS A 184 8.08 -29.66 -31.10
N PRO A 185 9.26 -30.31 -31.26
CA PRO A 185 9.37 -31.78 -31.24
C PRO A 185 8.78 -32.41 -29.95
N LEU A 186 8.81 -31.74 -28.84
CA LEU A 186 8.29 -32.22 -27.57
C LEU A 186 6.80 -31.83 -27.31
N ALA A 187 6.15 -31.10 -28.22
CA ALA A 187 4.79 -30.60 -27.99
C ALA A 187 3.69 -31.68 -28.15
N GLY A 188 4.00 -32.82 -28.78
CA GLY A 188 3.02 -33.84 -29.15
C GLY A 188 2.85 -34.98 -28.13
N SER A 189 3.65 -35.02 -27.08
CA SER A 189 3.66 -36.09 -26.09
C SER A 189 3.72 -35.52 -24.64
N LYS A 190 3.48 -36.37 -23.65
CA LYS A 190 3.73 -36.02 -22.27
C LYS A 190 5.23 -35.78 -22.12
N LEU A 191 5.62 -34.56 -21.71
CA LEU A 191 7.01 -34.20 -21.49
C LEU A 191 7.60 -35.06 -20.35
N SER A 192 8.69 -35.78 -20.63
CA SER A 192 9.42 -36.54 -19.60
C SER A 192 10.40 -35.61 -18.84
N THR A 193 10.80 -36.03 -17.65
CA THR A 193 11.83 -35.32 -16.88
C THR A 193 13.17 -35.31 -17.64
N GLU A 194 13.54 -36.41 -18.31
CA GLU A 194 14.76 -36.52 -19.10
C GLU A 194 14.76 -35.55 -20.28
N ASP A 195 13.67 -35.52 -21.07
CA ASP A 195 13.51 -34.59 -22.17
C ASP A 195 13.53 -33.12 -21.71
N TYR A 196 12.86 -32.84 -20.59
CA TYR A 196 12.87 -31.49 -20.01
C TYR A 196 14.28 -31.05 -19.62
N LEU A 197 15.05 -31.90 -18.94
CA LEU A 197 16.41 -31.53 -18.50
C LEU A 197 17.40 -31.43 -19.66
N ALA A 198 17.23 -32.23 -20.73
CA ALA A 198 18.07 -32.24 -21.91
C ALA A 198 17.75 -31.11 -22.89
N ALA A 199 16.51 -30.63 -22.93
CA ALA A 199 16.09 -29.56 -23.81
C ALA A 199 16.86 -28.25 -23.54
N GLU A 200 16.94 -27.39 -24.55
CA GLU A 200 17.46 -26.04 -24.42
C GLU A 200 16.46 -25.14 -23.70
N HIS A 201 16.90 -24.44 -22.65
CA HIS A 201 16.03 -23.57 -21.88
C HIS A 201 16.36 -22.09 -22.05
N LEU A 202 15.32 -21.31 -22.32
CA LEU A 202 15.27 -19.89 -22.06
C LEU A 202 14.88 -19.67 -20.59
N VAL A 203 15.57 -18.80 -19.87
CA VAL A 203 15.27 -18.52 -18.46
C VAL A 203 15.25 -17.03 -18.18
N PRO A 204 14.49 -16.58 -17.15
CA PRO A 204 14.57 -15.18 -16.72
C PRO A 204 15.95 -14.85 -16.18
N THR A 205 16.43 -13.63 -16.48
CA THR A 205 17.63 -13.09 -15.80
C THR A 205 17.34 -12.98 -14.30
N PRO A 206 18.19 -13.54 -13.43
CA PRO A 206 17.99 -13.44 -11.99
C PRO A 206 17.94 -11.99 -11.51
N TYR A 207 17.07 -11.69 -10.53
CA TYR A 207 16.92 -10.34 -9.98
C TYR A 207 18.14 -9.82 -9.22
N ALA A 208 19.06 -10.68 -8.79
CA ALA A 208 20.34 -10.27 -8.22
C ALA A 208 21.45 -11.24 -8.62
N VAL A 209 22.69 -10.73 -8.69
CA VAL A 209 23.87 -11.55 -9.00
C VAL A 209 23.99 -12.67 -7.97
N GLY A 210 24.07 -13.91 -8.45
CA GLY A 210 24.16 -15.09 -7.60
C GLY A 210 22.83 -15.63 -7.03
N GLN A 211 21.72 -14.96 -7.26
CA GLN A 211 20.40 -15.51 -6.94
C GLN A 211 19.91 -16.45 -8.06
N ARG A 212 19.24 -17.53 -7.65
CA ARG A 212 18.57 -18.44 -8.58
C ARG A 212 17.07 -18.12 -8.61
N GLY A 213 16.47 -18.20 -9.79
CA GLY A 213 15.02 -18.16 -9.92
C GLY A 213 14.37 -19.32 -9.15
N VAL A 214 13.06 -19.17 -8.85
CA VAL A 214 12.29 -20.17 -8.06
C VAL A 214 12.42 -21.58 -8.64
N ILE A 215 12.39 -21.70 -9.97
CA ILE A 215 12.50 -22.97 -10.68
C ILE A 215 13.90 -23.58 -10.50
N ASP A 216 14.97 -22.81 -10.74
CA ASP A 216 16.34 -23.30 -10.59
C ASP A 216 16.73 -23.58 -9.15
N LEU A 217 16.11 -22.87 -8.21
CA LEU A 217 16.26 -23.16 -6.79
C LEU A 217 15.62 -24.52 -6.43
N HIS A 218 14.44 -24.80 -6.96
CA HIS A 218 13.76 -26.10 -6.77
C HIS A 218 14.56 -27.24 -7.42
N LEU A 219 14.95 -27.08 -8.69
CA LEU A 219 15.80 -28.06 -9.36
C LEU A 219 17.07 -28.38 -8.59
N ALA A 220 17.73 -27.34 -8.04
CA ALA A 220 18.94 -27.54 -7.25
C ALA A 220 18.70 -28.32 -5.96
N ARG A 221 17.54 -28.15 -5.29
CA ARG A 221 17.13 -28.94 -4.12
C ARG A 221 16.95 -30.40 -4.47
N GLU A 222 16.35 -30.68 -5.64
CA GLU A 222 16.18 -32.03 -6.18
C GLU A 222 17.44 -32.59 -6.83
N ARG A 223 18.57 -31.87 -6.79
CA ARG A 223 19.86 -32.21 -7.44
C ARG A 223 19.75 -32.38 -8.96
N LEU A 224 18.80 -31.65 -9.56
CA LEU A 224 18.58 -31.62 -11.00
C LEU A 224 19.18 -30.34 -11.59
N LYS A 225 19.55 -30.39 -12.88
CA LYS A 225 20.08 -29.27 -13.64
C LYS A 225 19.55 -29.31 -15.06
N ARG A 226 18.95 -28.23 -15.54
CA ARG A 226 18.51 -28.07 -16.92
C ARG A 226 19.58 -27.41 -17.78
N ASN A 227 19.51 -27.61 -19.08
CA ASN A 227 20.44 -27.00 -20.05
C ASN A 227 19.98 -25.57 -20.38
N VAL A 228 20.54 -24.57 -19.72
CA VAL A 228 20.21 -23.15 -19.96
C VAL A 228 21.11 -22.61 -21.07
N VAL A 229 20.49 -22.14 -22.17
CA VAL A 229 21.20 -21.59 -23.35
C VAL A 229 20.98 -20.09 -23.53
N ALA A 230 19.93 -19.51 -22.93
CA ALA A 230 19.64 -18.09 -23.04
C ALA A 230 19.01 -17.52 -21.78
N TYR A 231 19.31 -16.25 -21.51
CA TYR A 231 18.70 -15.46 -20.44
C TYR A 231 17.90 -14.30 -21.03
N VAL A 232 16.73 -14.03 -20.46
CA VAL A 232 15.86 -12.93 -20.90
C VAL A 232 15.51 -12.00 -19.74
N PRO A 233 15.71 -10.69 -19.89
CA PRO A 233 15.43 -9.74 -18.83
C PRO A 233 13.93 -9.43 -18.67
N TYR A 234 13.13 -9.63 -19.73
CA TYR A 234 11.72 -9.31 -19.75
C TYR A 234 10.89 -10.48 -20.27
N PHE A 235 9.88 -10.89 -19.52
CA PHE A 235 8.97 -11.97 -19.93
C PHE A 235 8.21 -11.64 -21.22
N GLY A 236 7.95 -10.36 -21.49
CA GLY A 236 7.32 -9.92 -22.73
C GLY A 236 8.09 -10.31 -24.01
N LEU A 237 9.40 -10.59 -23.93
CA LEU A 237 10.22 -11.06 -25.05
C LEU A 237 10.12 -12.57 -25.28
N VAL A 238 9.75 -13.33 -24.25
CA VAL A 238 9.74 -14.81 -24.29
C VAL A 238 8.96 -15.37 -25.47
N PRO A 239 7.72 -14.95 -25.73
CA PRO A 239 6.93 -15.51 -26.84
C PRO A 239 7.64 -15.39 -28.18
N TYR A 240 8.27 -14.26 -28.45
CA TYR A 240 8.96 -14.01 -29.72
C TYR A 240 10.22 -14.89 -29.89
N LEU A 241 10.98 -15.07 -28.82
CA LEU A 241 12.16 -15.94 -28.85
C LEU A 241 11.78 -17.40 -29.02
N LEU A 242 10.70 -17.86 -28.40
CA LEU A 242 10.22 -19.22 -28.53
C LEU A 242 9.68 -19.53 -29.95
N LEU A 243 9.12 -18.54 -30.64
CA LEU A 243 8.63 -18.74 -32.01
C LEU A 243 9.75 -19.09 -33.00
N GLU A 244 10.95 -18.59 -32.78
CA GLU A 244 12.10 -18.75 -33.68
C GLU A 244 13.07 -19.88 -33.25
N THR A 245 12.75 -20.60 -32.15
CA THR A 245 13.68 -21.57 -31.55
C THR A 245 12.97 -22.80 -31.02
N ASP A 246 13.74 -23.85 -30.74
CA ASP A 246 13.29 -25.05 -30.06
C ASP A 246 13.59 -24.99 -28.53
N MET A 247 13.60 -23.80 -27.96
CA MET A 247 13.78 -23.65 -26.54
C MET A 247 12.48 -23.88 -25.77
N LEU A 248 12.60 -24.34 -24.52
CA LEU A 248 11.53 -24.41 -23.53
C LEU A 248 11.63 -23.21 -22.59
N PHE A 249 10.48 -22.75 -22.14
CA PHE A 249 10.38 -21.76 -21.08
C PHE A 249 9.43 -22.25 -19.99
N SER A 250 9.91 -22.32 -18.76
CA SER A 250 9.07 -22.65 -17.60
C SER A 250 8.55 -21.36 -16.98
N SER A 251 7.24 -21.25 -16.79
CA SER A 251 6.57 -20.02 -16.34
C SER A 251 5.31 -20.31 -15.54
N PRO A 252 4.75 -19.27 -14.87
CA PRO A 252 3.38 -19.36 -14.35
C PRO A 252 2.40 -19.74 -15.47
N ARG A 253 1.45 -20.62 -15.16
CA ARG A 253 0.41 -21.08 -16.11
C ARG A 253 -0.38 -19.93 -16.72
N ILE A 254 -0.78 -18.96 -15.87
CA ILE A 254 -1.57 -17.81 -16.29
C ILE A 254 -0.84 -17.01 -17.39
N PHE A 255 0.48 -16.82 -17.24
CA PHE A 255 1.30 -16.18 -18.26
C PHE A 255 1.38 -17.04 -19.55
N ALA A 256 1.70 -18.33 -19.41
CA ALA A 256 1.85 -19.24 -20.53
C ALA A 256 0.56 -19.35 -21.37
N GLU A 257 -0.58 -19.55 -20.72
CA GLU A 257 -1.88 -19.64 -21.39
C GLU A 257 -2.29 -18.33 -22.06
N HIS A 258 -1.97 -17.18 -21.45
CA HIS A 258 -2.19 -15.88 -22.08
C HIS A 258 -1.39 -15.78 -23.38
N CYS A 259 -0.10 -16.11 -23.36
CA CYS A 259 0.75 -16.09 -24.56
C CYS A 259 0.25 -17.07 -25.64
N ALA A 260 -0.14 -18.29 -25.25
CA ALA A 260 -0.64 -19.29 -26.18
C ALA A 260 -2.00 -18.94 -26.84
N ARG A 261 -2.81 -18.09 -26.18
CA ARG A 261 -4.03 -17.54 -26.82
C ARG A 261 -3.73 -16.47 -27.86
N MET A 262 -2.61 -15.76 -27.73
CA MET A 262 -2.24 -14.62 -28.58
C MET A 262 -1.29 -15.03 -29.74
N MET A 263 -0.51 -16.08 -29.54
CA MET A 263 0.57 -16.49 -30.46
C MET A 263 0.58 -18.01 -30.65
N PRO A 264 1.17 -18.53 -31.74
CA PRO A 264 1.23 -19.96 -32.02
C PRO A 264 2.22 -20.69 -31.09
N LEU A 265 1.90 -20.70 -29.83
CA LEU A 265 2.63 -21.37 -28.74
C LEU A 265 1.79 -22.54 -28.19
N THR A 266 2.45 -23.48 -27.55
CA THR A 266 1.83 -24.65 -26.90
C THR A 266 2.26 -24.68 -25.44
N VAL A 267 1.30 -24.87 -24.53
CA VAL A 267 1.54 -25.08 -23.11
C VAL A 267 1.45 -26.57 -22.83
N VAL A 268 2.41 -27.08 -22.08
CA VAL A 268 2.45 -28.46 -21.60
C VAL A 268 2.70 -28.48 -20.10
N GLU A 269 2.22 -29.52 -19.42
CA GLU A 269 2.49 -29.70 -18.00
C GLU A 269 3.99 -29.88 -17.77
N ALA A 270 4.50 -29.24 -16.72
CA ALA A 270 5.87 -29.49 -16.29
C ALA A 270 6.01 -30.94 -15.77
N PRO A 271 7.09 -31.66 -16.17
CA PRO A 271 7.25 -33.07 -15.76
C PRO A 271 7.79 -33.21 -14.33
N ILE A 272 8.09 -32.10 -13.67
CA ILE A 272 8.61 -31.99 -12.32
C ILE A 272 7.54 -31.33 -11.48
N ASP A 273 7.29 -31.84 -10.28
CA ASP A 273 6.33 -31.27 -9.33
C ASP A 273 6.91 -30.02 -8.67
N PHE A 274 6.80 -28.90 -9.36
CA PHE A 274 7.23 -27.60 -8.84
C PHE A 274 6.26 -27.11 -7.76
N PRO A 275 6.77 -26.45 -6.72
CA PRO A 275 5.89 -25.79 -5.75
C PRO A 275 5.09 -24.69 -6.44
N LYS A 276 3.85 -24.50 -5.98
CA LYS A 276 3.01 -23.41 -6.48
C LYS A 276 3.66 -22.06 -6.28
N MET A 277 3.46 -21.17 -7.22
CA MET A 277 3.90 -19.79 -7.15
C MET A 277 2.82 -18.96 -6.44
N ASN A 278 3.04 -18.64 -5.17
CA ASN A 278 2.10 -17.88 -4.37
C ASN A 278 2.33 -16.37 -4.60
N PHE A 279 1.31 -15.69 -5.10
CA PHE A 279 1.32 -14.25 -5.31
C PHE A 279 0.70 -13.53 -4.13
N TYR A 280 1.39 -12.50 -3.67
CA TYR A 280 1.02 -11.68 -2.52
C TYR A 280 0.88 -10.22 -2.92
N LEU A 281 0.03 -9.51 -2.18
CA LEU A 281 -0.01 -8.05 -2.13
C LEU A 281 0.76 -7.62 -0.88
N LEU A 282 1.79 -6.80 -1.04
CA LEU A 282 2.59 -6.25 0.05
C LEU A 282 2.34 -4.75 0.20
N TRP A 283 2.40 -4.26 1.45
CA TRP A 283 2.37 -2.82 1.77
C TRP A 283 3.08 -2.56 3.11
N HIS A 284 3.42 -1.31 3.38
CA HIS A 284 4.06 -0.91 4.64
C HIS A 284 3.03 -0.52 5.70
N ASP A 285 3.38 -0.67 6.98
CA ASP A 285 2.51 -0.32 8.11
C ASP A 285 2.04 1.13 8.11
N ARG A 286 2.87 2.07 7.61
CA ARG A 286 2.53 3.50 7.50
C ARG A 286 1.22 3.76 6.76
N SER A 287 0.91 2.95 5.74
CA SER A 287 -0.28 3.08 4.90
C SER A 287 -1.41 2.12 5.29
N HIS A 288 -1.22 1.33 6.36
CA HIS A 288 -2.17 0.27 6.71
C HIS A 288 -3.55 0.82 7.04
N TYR A 289 -3.60 1.89 7.82
CA TYR A 289 -4.85 2.51 8.31
C TYR A 289 -5.33 3.66 7.42
N GLU A 290 -4.54 4.10 6.44
CA GLU A 290 -4.93 5.12 5.48
C GLU A 290 -6.11 4.66 4.63
N GLU A 291 -7.24 5.38 4.65
CA GLU A 291 -8.49 4.96 3.99
C GLU A 291 -8.31 4.79 2.49
N GLU A 292 -7.59 5.70 1.83
CA GLU A 292 -7.29 5.63 0.39
C GLU A 292 -6.50 4.38 0.03
N CYS A 293 -5.44 4.09 0.79
CA CYS A 293 -4.58 2.94 0.56
C CYS A 293 -5.32 1.62 0.83
N ARG A 294 -6.16 1.59 1.88
CA ARG A 294 -7.02 0.44 2.18
C ARG A 294 -8.02 0.19 1.06
N TRP A 295 -8.71 1.23 0.62
CA TRP A 295 -9.62 1.13 -0.51
C TRP A 295 -8.91 0.58 -1.77
N PHE A 296 -7.71 1.09 -2.08
CA PHE A 296 -6.95 0.63 -3.24
C PHE A 296 -6.60 -0.87 -3.14
N ARG A 297 -6.13 -1.33 -1.98
CA ARG A 297 -5.87 -2.76 -1.73
C ARG A 297 -7.12 -3.61 -1.88
N GLU A 298 -8.27 -3.13 -1.42
CA GLU A 298 -9.56 -3.80 -1.58
C GLU A 298 -9.97 -3.92 -3.06
N GLN A 299 -9.70 -2.88 -3.88
CA GLN A 299 -9.96 -2.95 -5.31
C GLN A 299 -9.10 -4.04 -5.98
N ILE A 300 -7.79 -4.06 -5.70
CA ILE A 300 -6.88 -5.08 -6.23
C ILE A 300 -7.31 -6.48 -5.81
N THR A 301 -7.58 -6.68 -4.53
CA THR A 301 -8.03 -7.98 -3.99
C THR A 301 -9.34 -8.44 -4.63
N THR A 302 -10.26 -7.50 -4.85
CA THR A 302 -11.55 -7.81 -5.51
C THR A 302 -11.33 -8.25 -6.95
N VAL A 303 -10.46 -7.55 -7.70
CA VAL A 303 -10.11 -7.93 -9.07
C VAL A 303 -9.46 -9.31 -9.08
N ALA A 304 -8.47 -9.57 -8.23
CA ALA A 304 -7.80 -10.87 -8.16
C ALA A 304 -8.77 -12.03 -7.90
N ARG A 305 -9.80 -11.81 -7.05
CA ARG A 305 -10.83 -12.82 -6.75
C ARG A 305 -11.85 -13.03 -7.86
N SER A 306 -12.12 -12.02 -8.69
CA SER A 306 -13.16 -12.07 -9.72
C SER A 306 -12.62 -12.21 -11.14
N SER A 307 -11.30 -12.09 -11.33
CA SER A 307 -10.67 -12.14 -12.63
C SER A 307 -10.86 -13.51 -13.30
N PRO A 308 -11.36 -13.56 -14.54
CA PRO A 308 -11.38 -14.79 -15.32
C PRO A 308 -9.98 -15.27 -15.72
N ALA A 309 -8.98 -14.42 -15.61
CA ALA A 309 -7.58 -14.77 -15.86
C ALA A 309 -6.98 -15.65 -14.75
N ILE A 310 -7.61 -15.69 -13.57
CA ILE A 310 -7.18 -16.49 -12.42
C ILE A 310 -8.16 -17.65 -12.23
N PRO A 311 -7.75 -18.92 -12.39
CA PRO A 311 -8.62 -20.08 -12.17
C PRO A 311 -9.23 -20.10 -10.76
N ARG A 312 -10.53 -20.37 -10.64
CA ARG A 312 -11.27 -20.31 -9.36
C ARG A 312 -10.76 -21.27 -8.27
N ALA A 313 -10.15 -22.38 -8.64
CA ALA A 313 -9.50 -23.31 -7.71
C ALA A 313 -8.29 -22.68 -6.99
N GLN A 314 -7.67 -21.67 -7.60
CA GLN A 314 -6.51 -20.95 -7.11
C GLN A 314 -6.89 -19.73 -6.25
N ALA A 315 -8.12 -19.20 -6.39
CA ALA A 315 -8.62 -18.08 -5.60
C ALA A 315 -9.14 -18.48 -4.21
N ALA A 316 -9.50 -19.74 -4.00
CA ALA A 316 -10.11 -20.23 -2.76
C ALA A 316 -9.11 -20.50 -1.62
N ALA A 317 -7.84 -20.74 -1.92
CA ALA A 317 -6.80 -20.98 -0.92
C ALA A 317 -6.42 -19.74 -0.07
N ALA A 318 -6.82 -18.55 -0.53
CA ALA A 318 -6.52 -17.27 0.13
C ALA A 318 -7.37 -16.97 1.38
N THR A 319 -8.35 -17.82 1.73
CA THR A 319 -9.30 -17.54 2.84
C THR A 319 -8.87 -18.07 4.20
N GLY A 320 -7.69 -18.69 4.33
CA GLY A 320 -7.30 -19.47 5.50
C GLY A 320 -6.13 -18.97 6.37
N ILE A 321 -5.50 -17.83 6.08
CA ILE A 321 -4.39 -17.37 6.93
C ILE A 321 -4.83 -16.12 7.69
N ALA A 322 -5.05 -16.31 9.00
CA ALA A 322 -5.29 -15.25 9.96
C ALA A 322 -4.12 -14.24 9.92
N VAL A 323 -4.47 -12.97 9.91
CA VAL A 323 -3.53 -11.86 10.15
C VAL A 323 -2.87 -12.11 11.51
N THR A 324 -1.61 -12.52 11.50
CA THR A 324 -0.82 -12.62 12.75
C THR A 324 -0.45 -11.19 13.14
N PRO A 325 -0.91 -10.67 14.30
CA PRO A 325 -0.45 -9.38 14.79
C PRO A 325 1.03 -9.53 15.19
N ALA A 326 1.85 -8.57 14.76
CA ALA A 326 3.22 -8.46 15.22
C ALA A 326 3.24 -8.41 16.76
N LEU A 327 4.01 -9.30 17.38
CA LEU A 327 4.31 -9.26 18.81
C LEU A 327 4.97 -7.91 19.14
N ALA A 328 4.40 -7.20 20.11
CA ALA A 328 5.01 -6.01 20.66
C ALA A 328 6.37 -6.36 21.29
N PRO A 329 7.40 -5.52 21.14
CA PRO A 329 8.66 -5.72 21.83
C PRO A 329 8.47 -5.51 23.34
N ALA A 330 9.10 -6.38 24.13
CA ALA A 330 9.19 -6.31 25.57
C ALA A 330 10.08 -5.15 26.03
#